data_445549538e7b26f1bf062bd085e5ae6e
#
_entry.id   445549538e7b26f1bf062bd085e5ae6e
#
_cell.length_a   1.000
_cell.length_b   1.000
_cell.length_c   1.000
_cell.angle_alpha   90.00
_cell.angle_beta   90.00
_cell.angle_gamma   90.00
#
_symmetry.space_group_name_H-M   'P 1'
#
loop_
_entity.id
_entity.type
_entity.pdbx_description
1 polymer ?
#
loop_
_entity_poly.entity_id
_entity_poly.type
_entity_poly.pdbx_seq_one_letter_code
_entity_poly.pdbx_strand_id
1 'polypeptide(L)'
;EQSVITKDNVTTHINALLYFQITDPFKAVYEIDNLPNAIEKLTQTTLRNVIGELELDETLTSRDTINSKLRAVLDDATNKWGVKVNRVELQDITPPDSVRNAMEQQMQAERERRAKILKAEGEKTSAILKSEGEKESQINRALADKESQILKAQGEAEAKILQAKAEAEAIRLQRLSTLQNPIRLPICWL
;
A
#
# COMPACT_ATOMS: atom_id res chain seq x y z
N GLU A 1 12.96 38.50 -2.68
CA GLU A 1 11.93 38.17 -1.67
C GLU A 1 10.72 39.06 -1.86
N GLN A 2 9.53 38.47 -1.91
CA GLN A 2 8.31 39.18 -2.17
C GLN A 2 7.22 38.77 -1.19
N SER A 3 6.51 39.77 -0.65
CA SER A 3 5.29 39.56 0.13
C SER A 3 4.09 39.43 -0.81
N VAL A 4 3.34 38.35 -0.68
CA VAL A 4 2.11 38.06 -1.40
C VAL A 4 1.00 37.64 -0.46
N ILE A 5 -0.25 37.86 -0.86
CA ILE A 5 -1.44 37.48 -0.12
C ILE A 5 -2.09 36.34 -0.84
N THR A 6 -2.31 35.24 -0.15
CA THR A 6 -3.01 34.07 -0.67
C THR A 6 -4.51 34.28 -0.71
N LYS A 7 -5.26 33.38 -1.37
CA LYS A 7 -6.72 33.45 -1.48
C LYS A 7 -7.44 33.43 -0.14
N ASP A 8 -6.88 32.73 0.85
CA ASP A 8 -7.35 32.67 2.25
C ASP A 8 -6.88 33.85 3.12
N ASN A 9 -6.38 34.92 2.47
CA ASN A 9 -5.98 36.22 3.09
C ASN A 9 -4.80 36.09 4.05
N VAL A 10 -3.90 35.15 3.81
CA VAL A 10 -2.64 35.02 4.58
C VAL A 10 -1.51 35.71 3.81
N THR A 11 -0.81 36.60 4.48
CA THR A 11 0.39 37.26 3.93
C THR A 11 1.58 36.33 4.07
N THR A 12 2.18 35.93 2.94
CA THR A 12 3.35 35.05 2.91
C THR A 12 4.53 35.73 2.23
N HIS A 13 5.74 35.38 2.67
CA HIS A 13 6.98 35.78 1.99
C HIS A 13 7.43 34.62 1.09
N ILE A 14 7.65 34.94 -0.19
CA ILE A 14 8.00 33.92 -1.18
C ILE A 14 9.21 34.37 -1.97
N ASN A 15 10.16 33.45 -2.17
CA ASN A 15 11.30 33.59 -3.04
C ASN A 15 11.15 32.67 -4.23
N ALA A 16 11.50 33.17 -5.44
CA ALA A 16 11.52 32.39 -6.65
C ALA A 16 12.84 32.59 -7.39
N LEU A 17 13.33 31.51 -7.99
CA LEU A 17 14.47 31.51 -8.92
C LEU A 17 13.95 31.33 -10.34
N LEU A 18 14.48 32.12 -11.23
CA LEU A 18 14.18 32.07 -12.65
C LEU A 18 15.45 31.75 -13.44
N TYR A 19 15.40 30.71 -14.25
CA TYR A 19 16.46 30.35 -15.20
C TYR A 19 15.99 30.68 -16.59
N PHE A 20 16.70 31.61 -17.25
CA PHE A 20 16.36 32.05 -18.61
C PHE A 20 17.59 32.04 -19.51
N GLN A 21 17.34 31.99 -20.81
CA GLN A 21 18.36 32.03 -21.85
C GLN A 21 17.98 33.10 -22.84
N ILE A 22 18.95 33.92 -23.26
CA ILE A 22 18.77 34.90 -24.31
C ILE A 22 18.87 34.16 -25.64
N THR A 23 17.79 34.15 -26.43
CA THR A 23 17.69 33.53 -27.76
C THR A 23 17.97 34.53 -28.88
N ASP A 24 17.56 35.79 -28.69
CA ASP A 24 17.79 36.86 -29.64
C ASP A 24 18.42 38.08 -28.91
N PRO A 25 19.76 38.23 -29.00
CA PRO A 25 20.46 39.34 -28.35
C PRO A 25 20.04 40.72 -28.83
N PHE A 26 19.63 40.84 -30.09
CA PHE A 26 19.21 42.11 -30.66
C PHE A 26 17.92 42.59 -29.95
N LYS A 27 16.92 41.75 -29.84
CA LYS A 27 15.69 42.08 -29.14
C LYS A 27 15.92 42.34 -27.68
N ALA A 28 16.79 41.57 -27.04
CA ALA A 28 17.10 41.71 -25.61
C ALA A 28 17.73 43.05 -25.25
N VAL A 29 18.37 43.71 -26.21
CA VAL A 29 19.01 45.02 -26.01
C VAL A 29 18.15 46.18 -26.49
N TYR A 30 17.43 46.03 -27.60
CA TYR A 30 16.70 47.14 -28.22
C TYR A 30 15.20 47.21 -27.87
N GLU A 31 14.58 46.08 -27.50
CA GLU A 31 13.16 46.07 -27.19
C GLU A 31 12.88 46.43 -25.71
N ILE A 32 13.91 46.41 -24.86
CA ILE A 32 13.75 46.68 -23.43
C ILE A 32 15.00 47.34 -22.87
N ASP A 33 14.79 48.40 -22.07
CA ASP A 33 15.88 49.20 -21.52
C ASP A 33 16.72 48.47 -20.47
N ASN A 34 16.08 47.70 -19.61
CA ASN A 34 16.76 46.91 -18.56
C ASN A 34 16.11 45.52 -18.41
N LEU A 35 16.61 44.56 -19.21
CA LEU A 35 16.08 43.21 -19.29
C LEU A 35 16.03 42.49 -17.89
N PRO A 36 17.10 42.51 -17.05
CA PRO A 36 17.04 41.84 -15.74
C PRO A 36 15.94 42.39 -14.81
N ASN A 37 15.84 43.71 -14.76
CA ASN A 37 14.84 44.38 -13.94
C ASN A 37 13.42 44.15 -14.45
N ALA A 38 13.22 44.13 -15.75
CA ALA A 38 11.92 43.86 -16.35
C ALA A 38 11.46 42.41 -16.09
N ILE A 39 12.36 41.43 -16.24
CA ILE A 39 12.08 40.03 -15.90
C ILE A 39 11.77 39.88 -14.41
N GLU A 40 12.52 40.56 -13.54
CA GLU A 40 12.26 40.54 -12.10
C GLU A 40 10.86 41.06 -11.79
N LYS A 41 10.49 42.26 -12.30
CA LYS A 41 9.17 42.86 -12.07
C LYS A 41 8.03 42.04 -12.64
N LEU A 42 8.23 41.49 -13.85
CA LEU A 42 7.25 40.58 -14.45
C LEU A 42 7.05 39.34 -13.59
N THR A 43 8.14 38.72 -13.14
CA THR A 43 8.10 37.54 -12.26
C THR A 43 7.39 37.84 -10.95
N GLN A 44 7.69 38.97 -10.34
CA GLN A 44 7.04 39.42 -9.10
C GLN A 44 5.52 39.58 -9.28
N THR A 45 5.09 40.21 -10.38
CA THR A 45 3.67 40.44 -10.65
C THR A 45 2.94 39.13 -10.98
N THR A 46 3.55 38.29 -11.80
CA THR A 46 2.98 36.97 -12.16
C THR A 46 2.88 36.07 -10.93
N LEU A 47 3.92 36.05 -10.10
CA LEU A 47 3.92 35.30 -8.84
C LEU A 47 2.77 35.73 -7.92
N ARG A 48 2.58 37.05 -7.76
CA ARG A 48 1.47 37.59 -6.96
C ARG A 48 0.11 37.13 -7.49
N ASN A 49 -0.10 37.15 -8.78
CA ASN A 49 -1.35 36.74 -9.39
C ASN A 49 -1.60 35.24 -9.19
N VAL A 50 -0.61 34.40 -9.48
CA VAL A 50 -0.76 32.93 -9.39
C VAL A 50 -0.97 32.49 -7.93
N ILE A 51 -0.23 33.06 -6.98
CA ILE A 51 -0.38 32.74 -5.54
C ILE A 51 -1.69 33.30 -4.98
N GLY A 52 -2.14 34.48 -5.44
CA GLY A 52 -3.40 35.07 -5.02
C GLY A 52 -4.65 34.25 -5.40
N GLU A 53 -4.55 33.34 -6.37
CA GLU A 53 -5.62 32.41 -6.74
C GLU A 53 -5.65 31.14 -5.88
N LEU A 54 -4.60 30.85 -5.11
CA LEU A 54 -4.40 29.60 -4.37
C LEU A 54 -4.53 29.82 -2.86
N GLU A 55 -4.98 28.80 -2.17
CA GLU A 55 -4.93 28.73 -0.71
C GLU A 55 -3.49 28.44 -0.23
N LEU A 56 -3.18 28.77 1.02
CA LEU A 56 -1.84 28.56 1.57
C LEU A 56 -1.42 27.09 1.51
N ASP A 57 -2.32 26.16 1.87
CA ASP A 57 -2.06 24.73 1.82
C ASP A 57 -1.77 24.24 0.41
N GLU A 58 -2.51 24.74 -0.59
CA GLU A 58 -2.27 24.43 -2.01
C GLU A 58 -0.92 24.99 -2.47
N THR A 59 -0.55 26.19 -2.01
CA THR A 59 0.73 26.81 -2.36
C THR A 59 1.92 26.00 -1.81
N LEU A 60 1.78 25.40 -0.65
CA LEU A 60 2.81 24.55 -0.05
C LEU A 60 2.92 23.16 -0.70
N THR A 61 1.79 22.58 -1.11
CA THR A 61 1.72 21.20 -1.62
C THR A 61 1.88 21.08 -3.13
N SER A 62 1.45 22.10 -3.89
CA SER A 62 1.35 22.05 -5.36
C SER A 62 2.44 22.86 -6.09
N ARG A 63 3.66 22.87 -5.56
CA ARG A 63 4.80 23.65 -6.11
C ARG A 63 5.05 23.38 -7.59
N ASP A 64 4.98 22.14 -8.06
CA ASP A 64 5.21 21.79 -9.46
C ASP A 64 4.17 22.39 -10.41
N THR A 65 2.91 22.44 -9.97
CA THR A 65 1.83 23.07 -10.72
C THR A 65 2.04 24.59 -10.82
N ILE A 66 2.44 25.21 -9.72
CA ILE A 66 2.74 26.66 -9.68
C ILE A 66 3.94 26.97 -10.57
N ASN A 67 5.03 26.22 -10.45
CA ASN A 67 6.22 26.40 -11.29
C ASN A 67 5.89 26.28 -12.79
N SER A 68 5.03 25.33 -13.15
CA SER A 68 4.58 25.11 -14.53
C SER A 68 3.73 26.29 -15.03
N LYS A 69 2.77 26.79 -14.23
CA LYS A 69 1.95 27.95 -14.55
C LYS A 69 2.80 29.22 -14.70
N LEU A 70 3.70 29.46 -13.74
CA LEU A 70 4.61 30.61 -13.78
C LEU A 70 5.49 30.56 -15.03
N ARG A 71 6.07 29.40 -15.33
CA ARG A 71 6.89 29.23 -16.52
C ARG A 71 6.12 29.54 -17.80
N ALA A 72 4.90 29.03 -17.96
CA ALA A 72 4.09 29.24 -19.18
C ALA A 72 3.77 30.73 -19.38
N VAL A 73 3.36 31.45 -18.35
CA VAL A 73 3.02 32.88 -18.42
C VAL A 73 4.26 33.72 -18.65
N LEU A 74 5.37 33.40 -17.99
CA LEU A 74 6.63 34.15 -18.16
C LEU A 74 7.25 33.94 -19.53
N ASP A 75 7.25 32.70 -20.04
CA ASP A 75 7.80 32.37 -21.34
C ASP A 75 7.05 33.11 -22.47
N ASP A 76 5.72 33.14 -22.42
CA ASP A 76 4.89 33.88 -23.39
C ASP A 76 5.19 35.37 -23.39
N ALA A 77 5.31 35.96 -22.22
CA ALA A 77 5.61 37.38 -22.10
C ALA A 77 7.05 37.74 -22.50
N THR A 78 8.04 36.91 -22.18
CA THR A 78 9.46 37.20 -22.43
C THR A 78 9.91 36.87 -23.84
N ASN A 79 9.15 36.06 -24.59
CA ASN A 79 9.42 35.76 -26.00
C ASN A 79 9.54 37.01 -26.85
N LYS A 80 8.78 38.07 -26.55
CA LYS A 80 8.84 39.36 -27.27
C LYS A 80 10.20 40.05 -27.12
N TRP A 81 10.86 39.81 -25.99
CA TRP A 81 12.19 40.35 -25.67
C TRP A 81 13.34 39.44 -26.11
N GLY A 82 13.04 38.37 -26.88
CA GLY A 82 14.05 37.43 -27.31
C GLY A 82 14.66 36.60 -26.19
N VAL A 83 13.89 36.37 -25.14
CA VAL A 83 14.29 35.59 -23.95
C VAL A 83 13.38 34.39 -23.81
N LYS A 84 13.98 33.23 -23.56
CA LYS A 84 13.28 31.98 -23.25
C LYS A 84 13.44 31.60 -21.79
N VAL A 85 12.33 31.37 -21.08
CA VAL A 85 12.33 30.91 -19.72
C VAL A 85 12.43 29.38 -19.73
N ASN A 86 13.56 28.87 -19.21
CA ASN A 86 13.81 27.44 -19.13
C ASN A 86 13.13 26.82 -17.93
N ARG A 87 13.27 27.46 -16.74
CA ARG A 87 12.79 26.93 -15.47
C ARG A 87 12.46 28.04 -14.50
N VAL A 88 11.40 27.83 -13.74
CA VAL A 88 11.02 28.66 -12.59
C VAL A 88 10.92 27.72 -11.39
N GLU A 89 11.51 28.14 -10.28
CA GLU A 89 11.48 27.37 -9.04
C GLU A 89 11.11 28.26 -7.87
N LEU A 90 10.10 27.86 -7.11
CA LEU A 90 9.79 28.45 -5.82
C LEU A 90 10.79 27.91 -4.79
N GLN A 91 11.52 28.83 -4.13
CA GLN A 91 12.48 28.47 -3.07
C GLN A 91 11.76 28.29 -1.73
N ASP A 92 11.51 29.40 -1.07
CA ASP A 92 10.97 29.42 0.27
C ASP A 92 9.59 30.07 0.27
N ILE A 93 8.68 29.47 1.01
CA ILE A 93 7.34 30.00 1.28
C ILE A 93 7.24 30.08 2.79
N THR A 94 7.30 31.29 3.31
CA THR A 94 7.32 31.55 4.76
C THR A 94 6.04 32.24 5.17
N PRO A 95 5.07 31.53 5.75
CA PRO A 95 3.87 32.13 6.35
C PRO A 95 4.23 32.80 7.67
N PRO A 96 3.36 33.67 8.20
CA PRO A 96 3.51 34.24 9.55
C PRO A 96 3.55 33.14 10.62
N ASP A 97 4.32 33.39 11.68
CA ASP A 97 4.51 32.41 12.76
C ASP A 97 3.20 31.95 13.42
N SER A 98 2.24 32.87 13.57
CA SER A 98 0.92 32.55 14.13
C SER A 98 0.15 31.53 13.31
N VAL A 99 0.20 31.67 11.99
CA VAL A 99 -0.46 30.77 11.06
C VAL A 99 0.28 29.42 11.00
N ARG A 100 1.61 29.46 10.95
CA ARG A 100 2.45 28.25 10.97
C ARG A 100 2.17 27.40 12.21
N ASN A 101 2.14 28.00 13.39
CA ASN A 101 1.86 27.29 14.63
C ASN A 101 0.44 26.69 14.66
N ALA A 102 -0.56 27.41 14.13
CA ALA A 102 -1.92 26.89 14.04
C ALA A 102 -2.02 25.70 13.06
N MET A 103 -1.35 25.78 11.91
CA MET A 103 -1.28 24.68 10.93
C MET A 103 -0.55 23.46 11.51
N GLU A 104 0.55 23.66 12.23
CA GLU A 104 1.27 22.54 12.88
C GLU A 104 0.37 21.82 13.89
N GLN A 105 -0.37 22.56 14.72
CA GLN A 105 -1.31 21.97 15.68
C GLN A 105 -2.45 21.23 14.97
N GLN A 106 -3.02 21.80 13.92
CA GLN A 106 -4.07 21.17 13.13
C GLN A 106 -3.57 19.87 12.47
N MET A 107 -2.39 19.92 11.85
CA MET A 107 -1.78 18.75 11.22
C MET A 107 -1.43 17.66 12.24
N GLN A 108 -0.97 18.03 13.43
CA GLN A 108 -0.70 17.08 14.50
C GLN A 108 -1.99 16.39 14.94
N ALA A 109 -3.06 17.16 15.22
CA ALA A 109 -4.36 16.61 15.60
C ALA A 109 -4.95 15.68 14.54
N GLU A 110 -4.81 16.05 13.26
CA GLU A 110 -5.28 15.20 12.15
C GLU A 110 -4.45 13.91 12.02
N ARG A 111 -3.13 13.98 12.19
CA ARG A 111 -2.26 12.79 12.21
C ARG A 111 -2.62 11.85 13.36
N GLU A 112 -2.85 12.40 14.55
CA GLU A 112 -3.28 11.62 15.71
C GLU A 112 -4.64 10.96 15.49
N ARG A 113 -5.59 11.70 14.92
CA ARG A 113 -6.91 11.17 14.55
C ARG A 113 -6.79 10.01 13.58
N ARG A 114 -6.03 10.19 12.50
CA ARG A 114 -5.79 9.13 11.50
C ARG A 114 -5.09 7.93 12.10
N ALA A 115 -4.08 8.14 12.95
CA ALA A 115 -3.37 7.06 13.63
C ALA A 115 -4.30 6.24 14.54
N LYS A 116 -5.21 6.90 15.28
CA LYS A 116 -6.21 6.22 16.12
C LYS A 116 -7.19 5.39 15.29
N ILE A 117 -7.66 5.93 14.16
CA ILE A 117 -8.56 5.20 13.24
C ILE A 117 -7.86 3.98 12.67
N LEU A 118 -6.66 4.15 12.09
CA LEU A 118 -5.88 3.04 11.51
C LEU A 118 -5.58 1.95 12.54
N LYS A 119 -5.25 2.34 13.77
CA LYS A 119 -5.01 1.39 14.87
C LYS A 119 -6.27 0.59 15.20
N ALA A 120 -7.41 1.26 15.35
CA ALA A 120 -8.68 0.61 15.65
C ALA A 120 -9.14 -0.33 14.51
N GLU A 121 -8.96 0.07 13.25
CA GLU A 121 -9.22 -0.78 12.08
C GLU A 121 -8.28 -1.99 12.03
N GLY A 122 -7.00 -1.79 12.33
CA GLY A 122 -6.01 -2.86 12.43
C GLY A 122 -6.34 -3.87 13.54
N GLU A 123 -6.72 -3.39 14.72
CA GLU A 123 -7.15 -4.24 15.84
C GLU A 123 -8.41 -5.03 15.48
N LYS A 124 -9.41 -4.38 14.85
CA LYS A 124 -10.63 -5.04 14.38
C LYS A 124 -10.31 -6.14 13.35
N THR A 125 -9.51 -5.81 12.35
CA THR A 125 -9.14 -6.77 11.29
C THR A 125 -8.34 -7.94 11.86
N SER A 126 -7.40 -7.66 12.76
CA SER A 126 -6.62 -8.69 13.47
C SER A 126 -7.51 -9.62 14.31
N ALA A 127 -8.48 -9.07 15.03
CA ALA A 127 -9.42 -9.86 15.83
C ALA A 127 -10.32 -10.76 14.96
N ILE A 128 -10.79 -10.24 13.81
CA ILE A 128 -11.59 -11.01 12.86
C ILE A 128 -10.77 -12.17 12.29
N LEU A 129 -9.57 -11.87 11.75
CA LEU A 129 -8.69 -12.90 11.18
C LEU A 129 -8.30 -13.98 12.20
N LYS A 130 -8.05 -13.57 13.45
CA LYS A 130 -7.76 -14.53 14.54
C LYS A 130 -8.95 -15.43 14.80
N SER A 131 -10.15 -14.87 14.91
CA SER A 131 -11.37 -15.64 15.15
C SER A 131 -11.71 -16.59 13.99
N GLU A 132 -11.51 -16.15 12.74
CA GLU A 132 -11.67 -16.98 11.55
C GLU A 132 -10.64 -18.13 11.50
N GLY A 133 -9.37 -17.84 11.81
CA GLY A 133 -8.32 -18.85 11.91
C GLY A 133 -8.57 -19.89 13.01
N GLU A 134 -9.05 -19.46 14.16
CA GLU A 134 -9.43 -20.36 15.26
C GLU A 134 -10.61 -21.27 14.84
N LYS A 135 -11.64 -20.71 14.20
CA LYS A 135 -12.77 -21.47 13.67
C LYS A 135 -12.33 -22.49 12.63
N GLU A 136 -11.51 -22.10 11.67
CA GLU A 136 -11.00 -22.99 10.63
C GLU A 136 -10.12 -24.10 11.22
N SER A 137 -9.27 -23.76 12.19
CA SER A 137 -8.47 -24.75 12.94
C SER A 137 -9.33 -25.76 13.67
N GLN A 138 -10.42 -25.34 14.31
CA GLN A 138 -11.35 -26.24 14.99
C GLN A 138 -12.07 -27.16 14.01
N ILE A 139 -12.53 -26.63 12.88
CA ILE A 139 -13.18 -27.44 11.82
C ILE A 139 -12.20 -28.49 11.28
N ASN A 140 -10.97 -28.08 10.95
CA ASN A 140 -9.96 -28.99 10.42
C ASN A 140 -9.58 -30.10 11.42
N ARG A 141 -9.48 -29.78 12.73
CA ARG A 141 -9.26 -30.78 13.78
C ARG A 141 -10.42 -31.77 13.87
N ALA A 142 -11.65 -31.27 13.87
CA ALA A 142 -12.83 -32.14 13.93
C ALA A 142 -12.96 -33.06 12.71
N LEU A 143 -12.60 -32.57 11.51
CA LEU A 143 -12.55 -33.36 10.29
C LEU A 143 -11.46 -34.44 10.35
N ALA A 144 -10.26 -34.08 10.80
CA ALA A 144 -9.15 -35.02 10.96
C ALA A 144 -9.47 -36.12 12.01
N ASP A 145 -10.10 -35.77 13.12
CA ASP A 145 -10.54 -36.74 14.14
C ASP A 145 -11.58 -37.68 13.60
N LYS A 146 -12.58 -37.16 12.85
CA LYS A 146 -13.59 -38.00 12.17
C LYS A 146 -12.94 -38.96 11.18
N GLU A 147 -12.05 -38.49 10.33
CA GLU A 147 -11.36 -39.33 9.34
C GLU A 147 -10.49 -40.39 10.00
N SER A 148 -9.76 -40.01 11.06
CA SER A 148 -8.98 -40.95 11.88
C SER A 148 -9.84 -42.05 12.49
N GLN A 149 -11.03 -41.71 13.03
CA GLN A 149 -11.95 -42.70 13.62
C GLN A 149 -12.50 -43.64 12.52
N ILE A 150 -12.86 -43.12 11.35
CA ILE A 150 -13.34 -43.95 10.22
C ILE A 150 -12.26 -44.93 9.77
N LEU A 151 -11.02 -44.42 9.56
CA LEU A 151 -9.90 -45.29 9.13
C LEU A 151 -9.56 -46.37 10.17
N LYS A 152 -9.61 -46.03 11.47
CA LYS A 152 -9.42 -47.04 12.54
C LYS A 152 -10.51 -48.09 12.51
N ALA A 153 -11.78 -47.70 12.39
CA ALA A 153 -12.89 -48.63 12.35
C ALA A 153 -12.84 -49.53 11.11
N GLN A 154 -12.47 -49.00 9.98
CA GLN A 154 -12.24 -49.76 8.73
C GLN A 154 -11.09 -50.76 8.87
N GLY A 155 -9.94 -50.28 9.42
CA GLY A 155 -8.80 -51.17 9.68
C GLY A 155 -9.10 -52.31 10.65
N GLU A 156 -9.86 -52.05 11.71
CA GLU A 156 -10.30 -53.10 12.63
C GLU A 156 -11.29 -54.09 12.02
N ALA A 157 -12.21 -53.60 11.15
CA ALA A 157 -13.13 -54.46 10.41
C ALA A 157 -12.38 -55.35 9.42
N GLU A 158 -11.44 -54.81 8.64
CA GLU A 158 -10.60 -55.58 7.72
C GLU A 158 -9.71 -56.57 8.43
N ALA A 159 -9.13 -56.23 9.57
CA ALA A 159 -8.33 -57.15 10.36
C ALA A 159 -9.16 -58.31 10.88
N LYS A 160 -10.38 -58.08 11.38
CA LYS A 160 -11.30 -59.14 11.80
C LYS A 160 -11.71 -60.07 10.63
N ILE A 161 -11.97 -59.49 9.46
CA ILE A 161 -12.30 -60.31 8.27
C ILE A 161 -11.10 -61.17 7.83
N LEU A 162 -9.89 -60.64 7.85
CA LEU A 162 -8.68 -61.38 7.56
C LEU A 162 -8.40 -62.50 8.56
N GLN A 163 -8.57 -62.21 9.86
CA GLN A 163 -8.45 -63.24 10.90
C GLN A 163 -9.46 -64.36 10.72
N ALA A 164 -10.74 -64.03 10.53
CA ALA A 164 -11.77 -65.04 10.29
C ALA A 164 -11.54 -65.89 9.03
N LYS A 165 -11.03 -65.28 7.97
CA LYS A 165 -10.61 -66.01 6.75
C LYS A 165 -9.45 -66.97 7.02
N ALA A 166 -8.42 -66.50 7.75
CA ALA A 166 -7.28 -67.34 8.11
C ALA A 166 -7.66 -68.48 9.00
N GLU A 167 -8.54 -68.29 9.99
CA GLU A 167 -9.07 -69.33 10.87
C GLU A 167 -9.90 -70.39 10.06
N ALA A 168 -10.77 -69.92 9.16
CA ALA A 168 -11.56 -70.80 8.29
C ALA A 168 -10.66 -71.65 7.38
N GLU A 169 -9.58 -71.09 6.87
CA GLU A 169 -8.61 -71.80 6.04
C GLU A 169 -7.80 -72.82 6.83
N ALA A 170 -7.37 -72.46 8.04
CA ALA A 170 -6.72 -73.36 8.99
C ALA A 170 -7.61 -74.58 9.36
N ILE A 171 -8.88 -74.35 9.68
CA ILE A 171 -9.87 -75.41 9.97
C ILE A 171 -10.06 -76.30 8.71
N ARG A 172 -10.10 -75.73 7.52
CA ARG A 172 -10.23 -76.48 6.25
C ARG A 172 -9.03 -77.39 6.01
N LEU A 173 -7.83 -76.91 6.25
CA LEU A 173 -6.59 -77.67 6.13
C LEU A 173 -6.51 -78.77 7.20
N GLN A 174 -6.92 -78.52 8.43
CA GLN A 174 -7.03 -79.57 9.47
C GLN A 174 -8.02 -80.67 9.12
N ARG A 175 -9.18 -80.34 8.57
CA ARG A 175 -10.14 -81.37 8.09
C ARG A 175 -9.58 -82.21 6.97
N LEU A 176 -8.83 -81.66 6.02
CA LEU A 176 -8.19 -82.39 4.94
C LEU A 176 -7.08 -83.33 5.46
N SER A 177 -6.29 -82.92 6.45
CA SER A 177 -5.26 -83.76 7.07
C SER A 177 -5.84 -84.92 7.90
N THR A 178 -7.02 -84.74 8.54
CA THR A 178 -7.70 -85.77 9.31
C THR A 178 -8.33 -86.81 8.34
N LEU A 179 -8.74 -86.44 7.13
CA LEU A 179 -9.24 -87.33 6.13
C LEU A 179 -8.14 -88.18 5.42
N GLN A 180 -6.89 -87.67 5.45
CA GLN A 180 -5.73 -88.37 4.87
C GLN A 180 -5.06 -89.42 5.81
N ASN A 181 -5.44 -89.43 7.10
CA ASN A 181 -4.90 -90.33 8.08
C ASN A 181 -5.99 -91.35 8.54
N PRO A 182 -6.17 -92.50 7.80
CA PRO A 182 -7.15 -93.46 8.26
C PRO A 182 -6.70 -94.10 9.56
N ILE A 183 -7.63 -94.07 10.55
CA ILE A 183 -7.47 -94.67 11.86
C ILE A 183 -7.07 -96.15 11.71
N ARG A 184 -5.83 -96.51 12.02
CA ARG A 184 -5.44 -97.90 12.23
C ARG A 184 -6.13 -98.35 13.50
N LEU A 185 -7.20 -99.09 13.31
CA LEU A 185 -7.80 -99.89 14.40
C LEU A 185 -6.81 -100.95 14.88
N PRO A 186 -6.58 -101.12 16.18
CA PRO A 186 -5.77 -102.21 16.67
C PRO A 186 -6.55 -103.51 16.47
N ILE A 187 -5.97 -104.46 15.70
CA ILE A 187 -6.45 -105.78 15.62
C ILE A 187 -6.09 -106.53 16.90
N CYS A 188 -7.05 -106.78 17.75
CA CYS A 188 -6.93 -107.71 18.88
C CYS A 188 -6.96 -109.11 18.31
N TRP A 189 -5.87 -109.87 18.48
CA TRP A 189 -5.86 -111.31 18.34
C TRP A 189 -6.13 -111.92 19.69
N LEU A 190 -7.13 -112.87 19.71
CA LEU A 190 -7.27 -113.94 20.65
C LEU A 190 -6.34 -115.04 20.31
#